data_5ab4895e682c5ff07b549ee5fd4ee3ec
#
_entry.id   5ab4895e682c5ff07b549ee5fd4ee3ec
#
_cell.length_a   1.000
_cell.length_b   1.000
_cell.length_c   1.000
_cell.angle_alpha   90.00
_cell.angle_beta   90.00
_cell.angle_gamma   90.00
#
_symmetry.space_group_name_H-M   'P 1'
#
loop_
_entity.id
_entity.type
_entity.pdbx_description
1 polymer ?
#
loop_
_entity_poly.entity_id
_entity_poly.type
_entity_poly.pdbx_seq_one_letter_code
_entity_poly.pdbx_strand_id
1 'polypeptide(L)'
;MSQKDSKKIACLFPGIGYTCDKPLLYYSEKLLRALNWDIIRVQYHNLPEKVRGDQEKMHKSINLTWEQTKEKLQEIDWSSYRRILFISKSIGTINAVAYSHGHQLVCQHILFTPLDETFSFPIPDGIAFHGTADPWADTARLTNLARQKNVPLNIIEGANHSLETGDVLLDIRNLENVMQQV
;
A
#
# COMPACT_ATOMS: atom_id res chain seq x y z
N MET A 1 -10.86 19.73 25.57
CA MET A 1 -10.88 18.79 24.40
C MET A 1 -10.28 17.48 24.88
N SER A 2 -11.04 16.40 24.82
CA SER A 2 -10.68 15.10 25.40
C SER A 2 -9.53 14.47 24.58
N GLN A 3 -8.62 13.74 25.25
CA GLN A 3 -7.51 12.98 24.63
C GLN A 3 -7.95 12.01 23.48
N LYS A 4 -9.25 11.72 23.37
CA LYS A 4 -9.85 10.91 22.33
C LYS A 4 -9.81 11.58 20.94
N ASP A 5 -9.68 12.91 20.88
CA ASP A 5 -9.77 13.69 19.63
C ASP A 5 -8.48 13.71 18.79
N SER A 6 -7.40 13.04 19.21
CA SER A 6 -6.11 13.14 18.52
C SER A 6 -5.49 11.79 18.09
N LYS A 7 -6.10 10.65 18.40
CA LYS A 7 -5.52 9.36 18.05
C LYS A 7 -5.55 9.11 16.54
N LYS A 8 -4.38 8.80 16.02
CA LYS A 8 -4.14 8.52 14.59
C LYS A 8 -3.44 7.16 14.47
N ILE A 9 -3.89 6.31 13.56
CA ILE A 9 -3.26 5.02 13.31
C ILE A 9 -2.92 4.86 11.84
N ALA A 10 -1.74 4.33 11.56
CA ALA A 10 -1.36 3.90 10.23
C ALA A 10 -1.03 2.41 10.20
N CYS A 11 -1.55 1.71 9.21
CA CYS A 11 -1.23 0.32 8.95
C CYS A 11 -0.40 0.20 7.68
N LEU A 12 0.72 -0.53 7.78
CA LEU A 12 1.65 -0.78 6.68
C LEU A 12 1.44 -2.19 6.15
N PHE A 13 1.10 -2.29 4.87
CA PHE A 13 0.83 -3.56 4.17
C PHE A 13 1.96 -3.82 3.16
N PRO A 14 2.86 -4.75 3.43
CA PRO A 14 4.00 -5.04 2.56
C PRO A 14 3.61 -5.76 1.27
N GLY A 15 4.58 -5.88 0.34
CA GLY A 15 4.49 -6.73 -0.83
C GLY A 15 5.17 -8.08 -0.65
N ILE A 16 5.08 -8.96 -1.65
CA ILE A 16 5.89 -10.18 -1.71
C ILE A 16 7.35 -9.78 -1.92
N GLY A 17 8.22 -10.13 -0.94
CA GLY A 17 9.64 -9.76 -0.97
C GLY A 17 9.94 -8.27 -0.74
N TYR A 18 8.92 -7.44 -0.55
CA TYR A 18 9.06 -6.03 -0.20
C TYR A 18 8.50 -5.79 1.20
N THR A 19 9.33 -6.00 2.22
CA THR A 19 8.96 -5.87 3.63
C THR A 19 8.78 -4.41 4.07
N CYS A 20 8.27 -4.20 5.28
CA CYS A 20 8.16 -2.86 5.87
C CYS A 20 9.52 -2.18 6.15
N ASP A 21 10.64 -2.91 6.01
CA ASP A 21 11.99 -2.35 6.16
C ASP A 21 12.59 -1.85 4.84
N LYS A 22 11.87 -1.98 3.73
CA LYS A 22 12.25 -1.42 2.42
C LYS A 22 11.84 0.06 2.31
N PRO A 23 12.55 0.85 1.49
CA PRO A 23 12.52 2.31 1.52
C PRO A 23 11.14 2.95 1.58
N LEU A 24 10.22 2.58 0.69
CA LEU A 24 8.89 3.20 0.63
C LEU A 24 8.12 3.07 1.95
N LEU A 25 8.06 1.87 2.52
CA LEU A 25 7.34 1.61 3.76
C LEU A 25 8.13 2.08 4.99
N TYR A 26 9.45 1.89 4.98
CA TYR A 26 10.33 2.30 6.06
C TYR A 26 10.27 3.81 6.30
N TYR A 27 10.45 4.63 5.25
CA TYR A 27 10.43 6.07 5.40
C TYR A 27 9.02 6.62 5.67
N SER A 28 7.98 6.02 5.08
CA SER A 28 6.59 6.34 5.44
C SER A 28 6.35 6.15 6.94
N GLU A 29 6.80 5.03 7.51
CA GLU A 29 6.69 4.80 8.95
C GLU A 29 7.45 5.84 9.77
N LYS A 30 8.70 6.16 9.36
CA LYS A 30 9.51 7.16 10.07
C LYS A 30 8.84 8.52 10.11
N LEU A 31 8.26 8.98 8.99
CA LEU A 31 7.50 10.22 8.91
C LEU A 31 6.29 10.21 9.84
N LEU A 32 5.50 9.14 9.80
CA LEU A 32 4.29 9.03 10.61
C LEU A 32 4.58 8.94 12.10
N ARG A 33 5.64 8.23 12.51
CA ARG A 33 6.09 8.21 13.91
C ARG A 33 6.50 9.59 14.40
N ALA A 34 7.19 10.37 13.55
CA ALA A 34 7.55 11.75 13.88
C ALA A 34 6.32 12.66 14.06
N LEU A 35 5.19 12.30 13.42
CA LEU A 35 3.90 12.98 13.52
C LEU A 35 2.96 12.37 14.57
N ASN A 36 3.48 11.51 15.46
CA ASN A 36 2.75 10.85 16.54
C ASN A 36 1.57 9.99 16.07
N TRP A 37 1.77 9.20 14.99
CA TRP A 37 0.85 8.15 14.59
C TRP A 37 1.19 6.83 15.29
N ASP A 38 0.17 6.10 15.73
CA ASP A 38 0.30 4.70 16.10
C ASP A 38 0.55 3.88 14.84
N ILE A 39 1.48 2.92 14.89
CA ILE A 39 1.88 2.16 13.69
C ILE A 39 1.64 0.68 13.89
N ILE A 40 0.94 0.08 12.94
CA ILE A 40 0.81 -1.37 12.80
C ILE A 40 1.55 -1.81 11.53
N ARG A 41 2.46 -2.77 11.67
CA ARG A 41 3.08 -3.46 10.53
C ARG A 41 2.37 -4.79 10.31
N VAL A 42 1.80 -4.98 9.15
CA VAL A 42 1.40 -6.30 8.68
C VAL A 42 2.67 -7.03 8.22
N GLN A 43 2.73 -8.32 8.43
CA GLN A 43 3.84 -9.16 7.99
C GLN A 43 3.26 -10.40 7.31
N TYR A 44 3.84 -10.78 6.18
CA TYR A 44 3.42 -11.95 5.44
C TYR A 44 4.48 -13.04 5.47
N HIS A 45 4.04 -14.28 5.73
CA HIS A 45 4.90 -15.44 5.87
C HIS A 45 4.43 -16.58 4.98
N ASN A 46 5.34 -17.49 4.65
CA ASN A 46 5.05 -18.73 3.93
C ASN A 46 4.36 -18.51 2.56
N LEU A 47 4.71 -17.43 1.87
CA LEU A 47 4.19 -17.14 0.54
C LEU A 47 4.88 -17.99 -0.53
N PRO A 48 4.17 -18.35 -1.61
CA PRO A 48 4.78 -19.01 -2.75
C PRO A 48 5.94 -18.22 -3.34
N GLU A 49 6.95 -18.93 -3.81
CA GLU A 49 8.04 -18.34 -4.57
C GLU A 49 7.71 -18.23 -6.07
N LYS A 50 8.39 -17.31 -6.78
CA LYS A 50 8.28 -17.13 -8.24
C LYS A 50 6.82 -16.96 -8.70
N VAL A 51 6.13 -16.03 -8.05
CA VAL A 51 4.69 -15.77 -8.26
C VAL A 51 4.41 -15.08 -9.60
N ARG A 52 5.35 -14.24 -10.11
CA ARG A 52 5.13 -13.48 -11.34
C ARG A 52 4.90 -14.38 -12.55
N GLY A 53 3.81 -14.16 -13.27
CA GLY A 53 3.41 -14.95 -14.43
C GLY A 53 2.70 -16.26 -14.12
N ASP A 54 2.48 -16.56 -12.83
CA ASP A 54 1.78 -17.76 -12.35
C ASP A 54 0.50 -17.34 -11.61
N GLN A 55 -0.64 -17.45 -12.30
CA GLN A 55 -1.93 -17.01 -11.75
C GLN A 55 -2.37 -17.82 -10.53
N GLU A 56 -2.08 -19.13 -10.52
CA GLU A 56 -2.45 -19.97 -9.37
C GLU A 56 -1.69 -19.56 -8.11
N LYS A 57 -0.36 -19.36 -8.24
CA LYS A 57 0.44 -18.86 -7.13
C LYS A 57 0.05 -17.45 -6.70
N MET A 58 -0.36 -16.59 -7.64
CA MET A 58 -0.86 -15.25 -7.30
C MET A 58 -2.15 -15.36 -6.48
N HIS A 59 -3.15 -16.13 -6.91
CA HIS A 59 -4.37 -16.35 -6.15
C HIS A 59 -4.10 -16.95 -4.76
N LYS A 60 -3.21 -17.93 -4.68
CA LYS A 60 -2.78 -18.49 -3.39
C LYS A 60 -2.14 -17.45 -2.50
N SER A 61 -1.29 -16.58 -3.06
CA SER A 61 -0.63 -15.50 -2.31
C SER A 61 -1.64 -14.48 -1.80
N ILE A 62 -2.63 -14.08 -2.64
CA ILE A 62 -3.70 -13.16 -2.23
C ILE A 62 -4.49 -13.75 -1.06
N ASN A 63 -4.88 -15.03 -1.14
CA ASN A 63 -5.62 -15.68 -0.07
C ASN A 63 -4.82 -15.77 1.24
N LEU A 64 -3.54 -16.17 1.16
CA LEU A 64 -2.67 -16.26 2.33
C LEU A 64 -2.43 -14.90 2.99
N THR A 65 -2.14 -13.87 2.19
CA THR A 65 -1.92 -12.51 2.71
C THR A 65 -3.20 -11.90 3.27
N TRP A 66 -4.35 -12.24 2.70
CA TRP A 66 -5.65 -11.83 3.23
C TRP A 66 -5.93 -12.41 4.61
N GLU A 67 -5.74 -13.72 4.81
CA GLU A 67 -5.94 -14.35 6.13
C GLU A 67 -5.00 -13.75 7.19
N GLN A 68 -3.72 -13.57 6.86
CA GLN A 68 -2.74 -12.96 7.76
C GLN A 68 -3.04 -11.48 8.05
N THR A 69 -3.62 -10.76 7.09
CA THR A 69 -4.09 -9.38 7.30
C THR A 69 -5.23 -9.36 8.31
N LYS A 70 -6.24 -10.21 8.14
CA LYS A 70 -7.38 -10.30 9.06
C LYS A 70 -6.92 -10.65 10.48
N GLU A 71 -6.08 -11.67 10.62
CA GLU A 71 -5.53 -12.07 11.90
C GLU A 71 -4.77 -10.92 12.58
N LYS A 72 -3.94 -10.19 11.83
CA LYS A 72 -3.16 -9.08 12.38
C LYS A 72 -4.02 -7.91 12.86
N LEU A 73 -5.12 -7.65 12.19
CA LEU A 73 -5.94 -6.45 12.42
C LEU A 73 -7.21 -6.70 13.25
N GLN A 74 -7.54 -7.97 13.58
CA GLN A 74 -8.79 -8.36 14.23
C GLN A 74 -9.03 -7.71 15.59
N GLU A 75 -7.98 -7.41 16.36
CA GLU A 75 -8.09 -6.88 17.72
C GLU A 75 -8.07 -5.35 17.79
N ILE A 76 -8.01 -4.67 16.62
CA ILE A 76 -7.92 -3.21 16.60
C ILE A 76 -9.32 -2.61 16.76
N ASP A 77 -9.50 -1.83 17.83
CA ASP A 77 -10.66 -0.98 17.98
C ASP A 77 -10.54 0.27 17.10
N TRP A 78 -10.99 0.17 15.86
CA TRP A 78 -10.96 1.26 14.88
C TRP A 78 -11.73 2.50 15.34
N SER A 79 -12.77 2.34 16.16
CA SER A 79 -13.58 3.44 16.65
C SER A 79 -12.84 4.36 17.63
N SER A 80 -11.70 3.89 18.15
CA SER A 80 -10.84 4.68 19.04
C SER A 80 -9.96 5.68 18.30
N TYR A 81 -9.89 5.61 16.96
CA TYR A 81 -9.05 6.45 16.14
C TYR A 81 -9.87 7.44 15.31
N ARG A 82 -9.43 8.70 15.28
CA ARG A 82 -10.04 9.74 14.45
C ARG A 82 -9.53 9.74 13.01
N ARG A 83 -8.28 9.33 12.82
CA ARG A 83 -7.67 9.23 11.49
C ARG A 83 -7.04 7.86 11.32
N ILE A 84 -7.39 7.23 10.20
CA ILE A 84 -6.88 5.93 9.81
C ILE A 84 -6.20 6.10 8.45
N LEU A 85 -4.96 5.62 8.33
CA LEU A 85 -4.19 5.66 7.09
C LEU A 85 -3.65 4.26 6.79
N PHE A 86 -3.92 3.76 5.59
CA PHE A 86 -3.36 2.51 5.10
C PHE A 86 -2.32 2.82 4.03
N ILE A 87 -1.07 2.42 4.31
CA ILE A 87 0.05 2.53 3.37
C ILE A 87 0.41 1.14 2.90
N SER A 88 0.33 0.91 1.61
CA SER A 88 0.38 -0.44 1.08
C SER A 88 1.22 -0.54 -0.18
N LYS A 89 1.78 -1.73 -0.42
CA LYS A 89 2.69 -2.03 -1.53
C LYS A 89 2.29 -3.31 -2.24
N SER A 90 2.16 -3.26 -3.58
CA SER A 90 1.94 -4.44 -4.41
C SER A 90 0.70 -5.24 -3.95
N ILE A 91 0.83 -6.55 -3.68
CA ILE A 91 -0.27 -7.39 -3.14
C ILE A 91 -0.89 -6.82 -1.86
N GLY A 92 -0.11 -6.10 -1.04
CA GLY A 92 -0.62 -5.43 0.14
C GLY A 92 -1.67 -4.37 -0.17
N THR A 93 -1.67 -3.78 -1.39
CA THR A 93 -2.69 -2.81 -1.79
C THR A 93 -4.06 -3.44 -1.95
N ILE A 94 -4.12 -4.69 -2.44
CA ILE A 94 -5.35 -5.47 -2.54
C ILE A 94 -5.94 -5.66 -1.15
N ASN A 95 -5.11 -6.15 -0.22
CA ASN A 95 -5.54 -6.43 1.15
C ASN A 95 -5.98 -5.17 1.91
N ALA A 96 -5.23 -4.07 1.76
CA ALA A 96 -5.55 -2.80 2.40
C ALA A 96 -6.93 -2.27 1.96
N VAL A 97 -7.19 -2.26 0.65
CA VAL A 97 -8.45 -1.76 0.11
C VAL A 97 -9.60 -2.72 0.42
N ALA A 98 -9.40 -4.04 0.27
CA ALA A 98 -10.41 -5.03 0.60
C ALA A 98 -10.79 -4.99 2.10
N TYR A 99 -9.80 -4.84 2.99
CA TYR A 99 -10.03 -4.76 4.43
C TYR A 99 -10.82 -3.51 4.81
N SER A 100 -10.40 -2.33 4.34
CA SER A 100 -11.11 -1.08 4.63
C SER A 100 -12.55 -1.11 4.12
N HIS A 101 -12.77 -1.64 2.90
CA HIS A 101 -14.11 -1.78 2.34
C HIS A 101 -14.97 -2.75 3.14
N GLY A 102 -14.47 -3.95 3.46
CA GLY A 102 -15.20 -4.98 4.20
C GLY A 102 -15.59 -4.57 5.63
N HIS A 103 -14.75 -3.73 6.25
CA HIS A 103 -15.00 -3.18 7.60
C HIS A 103 -15.63 -1.79 7.60
N GLN A 104 -16.00 -1.25 6.43
CA GLN A 104 -16.59 0.08 6.25
C GLN A 104 -15.80 1.21 6.94
N LEU A 105 -14.45 1.10 6.89
CA LEU A 105 -13.57 2.08 7.50
C LEU A 105 -13.48 3.35 6.65
N VAL A 106 -13.64 4.49 7.29
CA VAL A 106 -13.29 5.78 6.70
C VAL A 106 -11.79 6.00 6.88
N CYS A 107 -11.01 5.66 5.86
CA CYS A 107 -9.55 5.74 5.91
C CYS A 107 -8.97 6.28 4.60
N GLN A 108 -7.76 6.83 4.72
CA GLN A 108 -6.96 7.26 3.59
C GLN A 108 -6.09 6.10 3.10
N HIS A 109 -5.78 6.08 1.80
CA HIS A 109 -4.91 5.08 1.19
C HIS A 109 -3.72 5.69 0.47
N ILE A 110 -2.52 5.18 0.74
CA ILE A 110 -1.34 5.39 -0.09
C ILE A 110 -0.97 4.04 -0.71
N LEU A 111 -1.03 3.99 -2.05
CA LEU A 111 -0.90 2.76 -2.81
C LEU A 111 0.39 2.79 -3.63
N PHE A 112 1.42 2.10 -3.19
CA PHE A 112 2.67 1.95 -3.92
C PHE A 112 2.60 0.77 -4.87
N THR A 113 2.78 1.01 -6.15
CA THR A 113 2.73 0.03 -7.24
C THR A 113 1.58 -0.96 -7.09
N PRO A 114 0.32 -0.44 -7.09
CA PRO A 114 -0.85 -1.29 -6.96
C PRO A 114 -0.96 -2.26 -8.14
N LEU A 115 -1.62 -3.38 -7.89
CA LEU A 115 -2.01 -4.35 -8.91
C LEU A 115 -3.43 -4.05 -9.40
N ASP A 116 -3.82 -4.61 -10.54
CA ASP A 116 -5.16 -4.39 -11.13
C ASP A 116 -6.28 -4.74 -10.15
N GLU A 117 -6.12 -5.83 -9.40
CA GLU A 117 -7.09 -6.32 -8.42
C GLU A 117 -7.36 -5.32 -7.27
N THR A 118 -6.43 -4.40 -7.02
CA THR A 118 -6.61 -3.32 -6.02
C THR A 118 -7.85 -2.48 -6.34
N PHE A 119 -8.11 -2.27 -7.62
CA PHE A 119 -9.22 -1.44 -8.09
C PHE A 119 -10.56 -2.19 -8.19
N SER A 120 -10.65 -3.43 -7.69
CA SER A 120 -11.91 -4.17 -7.60
C SER A 120 -12.87 -3.57 -6.58
N PHE A 121 -12.36 -2.84 -5.59
CA PHE A 121 -13.13 -2.17 -4.55
C PHE A 121 -13.13 -0.64 -4.69
N PRO A 122 -14.07 0.07 -4.05
CA PRO A 122 -14.02 1.52 -3.94
C PRO A 122 -12.81 2.01 -3.13
N ILE A 123 -12.21 3.12 -3.55
CA ILE A 123 -11.10 3.79 -2.86
C ILE A 123 -11.49 5.27 -2.74
N PRO A 124 -12.30 5.64 -1.75
CA PRO A 124 -12.90 6.98 -1.67
C PRO A 124 -11.89 8.10 -1.37
N ASP A 125 -10.79 7.76 -0.70
CA ASP A 125 -9.72 8.71 -0.38
C ASP A 125 -8.37 7.97 -0.53
N GLY A 126 -7.65 8.24 -1.60
CA GLY A 126 -6.40 7.56 -1.88
C GLY A 126 -5.56 8.23 -2.94
N ILE A 127 -4.26 7.92 -2.92
CA ILE A 127 -3.27 8.30 -3.93
C ILE A 127 -2.45 7.07 -4.30
N ALA A 128 -2.12 6.92 -5.56
CA ALA A 128 -1.33 5.80 -6.06
C ALA A 128 -0.04 6.26 -6.75
N PHE A 129 0.98 5.41 -6.72
CA PHE A 129 2.26 5.59 -7.38
C PHE A 129 2.59 4.37 -8.23
N HIS A 130 3.03 4.59 -9.46
CA HIS A 130 3.35 3.52 -10.41
C HIS A 130 4.59 3.88 -11.22
N GLY A 131 5.40 2.90 -11.53
CA GLY A 131 6.58 3.04 -12.40
C GLY A 131 6.32 2.51 -13.80
N THR A 132 6.74 3.23 -14.85
CA THR A 132 6.45 2.81 -16.23
C THR A 132 7.20 1.56 -16.69
N ALA A 133 8.27 1.16 -15.98
CA ALA A 133 8.99 -0.09 -16.18
C ALA A 133 8.57 -1.21 -15.21
N ASP A 134 7.43 -1.06 -14.54
CA ASP A 134 6.90 -2.07 -13.63
C ASP A 134 6.40 -3.31 -14.40
N PRO A 135 7.02 -4.49 -14.22
CA PRO A 135 6.62 -5.68 -14.97
C PRO A 135 5.37 -6.40 -14.41
N TRP A 136 4.77 -5.87 -13.33
CA TRP A 136 3.61 -6.48 -12.68
C TRP A 136 2.27 -5.87 -13.12
N ALA A 137 2.29 -4.67 -13.68
CA ALA A 137 1.07 -3.98 -14.11
C ALA A 137 1.33 -3.17 -15.38
N ASP A 138 0.39 -3.21 -16.31
CA ASP A 138 0.42 -2.38 -17.52
C ASP A 138 0.02 -0.94 -17.18
N THR A 139 0.87 0.02 -17.55
CA THR A 139 0.69 1.44 -17.20
C THR A 139 -0.61 2.02 -17.76
N ALA A 140 -0.98 1.70 -19.00
CA ALA A 140 -2.19 2.23 -19.62
C ALA A 140 -3.44 1.66 -18.95
N ARG A 141 -3.43 0.36 -18.67
CA ARG A 141 -4.52 -0.32 -17.97
C ARG A 141 -4.68 0.22 -16.54
N LEU A 142 -3.59 0.33 -15.80
CA LEU A 142 -3.62 0.85 -14.43
C LEU A 142 -4.12 2.31 -14.38
N THR A 143 -3.69 3.14 -15.33
CA THR A 143 -4.17 4.52 -15.47
C THR A 143 -5.70 4.58 -15.69
N ASN A 144 -6.22 3.69 -16.52
CA ASN A 144 -7.67 3.61 -16.74
C ASN A 144 -8.43 3.16 -15.48
N LEU A 145 -7.92 2.15 -14.76
CA LEU A 145 -8.52 1.66 -13.52
C LEU A 145 -8.52 2.75 -12.43
N ALA A 146 -7.39 3.43 -12.23
CA ALA A 146 -7.27 4.51 -11.26
C ALA A 146 -8.23 5.66 -11.58
N ARG A 147 -8.34 6.05 -12.87
CA ARG A 147 -9.30 7.07 -13.32
C ARG A 147 -10.76 6.68 -13.06
N GLN A 148 -11.13 5.42 -13.32
CA GLN A 148 -12.49 4.91 -13.06
C GLN A 148 -12.86 4.95 -11.57
N LYS A 149 -11.88 4.85 -10.69
CA LYS A 149 -12.05 4.91 -9.24
C LYS A 149 -11.79 6.30 -8.65
N ASN A 150 -11.49 7.30 -9.49
CA ASN A 150 -11.11 8.67 -9.08
C ASN A 150 -9.89 8.69 -8.14
N VAL A 151 -8.93 7.77 -8.32
CA VAL A 151 -7.68 7.72 -7.56
C VAL A 151 -6.60 8.47 -8.34
N PRO A 152 -6.01 9.54 -7.81
CA PRO A 152 -4.84 10.18 -8.39
C PRO A 152 -3.69 9.16 -8.54
N LEU A 153 -3.13 9.05 -9.75
CA LEU A 153 -2.03 8.16 -10.07
C LEU A 153 -0.79 8.98 -10.44
N ASN A 154 0.24 8.91 -9.62
CA ASN A 154 1.55 9.48 -9.89
C ASN A 154 2.41 8.45 -10.64
N ILE A 155 2.83 8.81 -11.84
CA ILE A 155 3.66 7.95 -12.69
C ILE A 155 5.12 8.40 -12.59
N ILE A 156 6.01 7.45 -12.32
CA ILE A 156 7.46 7.66 -12.26
C ILE A 156 8.07 6.96 -13.46
N GLU A 157 8.58 7.77 -14.39
CA GLU A 157 9.13 7.29 -15.66
C GLU A 157 10.36 6.41 -15.46
N GLY A 158 10.41 5.27 -16.15
CA GLY A 158 11.51 4.30 -16.08
C GLY A 158 11.61 3.52 -14.77
N ALA A 159 10.77 3.80 -13.79
CA ALA A 159 10.82 3.10 -12.51
C ALA A 159 10.16 1.71 -12.57
N ASN A 160 10.76 0.77 -11.84
CA ASN A 160 10.32 -0.60 -11.70
C ASN A 160 9.25 -0.78 -10.60
N HIS A 161 8.95 -2.02 -10.24
CA HIS A 161 7.99 -2.36 -9.17
C HIS A 161 8.40 -1.87 -7.78
N SER A 162 9.64 -1.45 -7.55
CA SER A 162 10.11 -0.83 -6.29
C SER A 162 10.12 0.70 -6.35
N LEU A 163 9.67 1.30 -7.46
CA LEU A 163 9.81 2.70 -7.83
C LEU A 163 11.27 3.13 -7.98
N GLU A 164 12.12 2.22 -8.44
CA GLU A 164 13.56 2.42 -8.69
C GLU A 164 13.83 2.36 -10.20
N THR A 165 14.67 3.28 -10.68
CA THR A 165 15.08 3.37 -12.10
C THR A 165 16.41 2.66 -12.38
N GLY A 166 17.17 2.38 -11.31
CA GLY A 166 18.53 1.88 -11.37
C GLY A 166 19.62 2.98 -11.37
N ASP A 167 19.23 4.25 -11.48
CA ASP A 167 20.08 5.39 -11.15
C ASP A 167 19.86 5.77 -9.68
N VAL A 168 20.82 5.47 -8.83
CA VAL A 168 20.70 5.63 -7.37
C VAL A 168 20.38 7.06 -6.96
N LEU A 169 20.97 8.07 -7.62
CA LEU A 169 20.71 9.47 -7.27
C LEU A 169 19.32 9.93 -7.73
N LEU A 170 18.86 9.43 -8.87
CA LEU A 170 17.49 9.66 -9.32
C LEU A 170 16.48 8.95 -8.39
N ASP A 171 16.78 7.73 -7.99
CA ASP A 171 15.92 6.95 -7.09
C ASP A 171 15.76 7.62 -5.71
N ILE A 172 16.84 8.22 -5.17
CA ILE A 172 16.78 9.01 -3.93
C ILE A 172 15.87 10.23 -4.10
N ARG A 173 15.98 10.97 -5.22
CA ARG A 173 15.11 12.13 -5.50
C ARG A 173 13.65 11.70 -5.69
N ASN A 174 13.41 10.61 -6.40
CA ASN A 174 12.07 10.06 -6.58
C ASN A 174 11.47 9.66 -5.24
N LEU A 175 12.24 8.99 -4.38
CA LEU A 175 11.81 8.63 -3.03
C LEU A 175 11.46 9.87 -2.20
N GLU A 176 12.27 10.93 -2.25
CA GLU A 176 11.96 12.19 -1.58
C GLU A 176 10.62 12.77 -2.05
N ASN A 177 10.42 12.87 -3.37
CA ASN A 177 9.19 13.38 -3.95
C ASN A 177 7.95 12.55 -3.55
N VAL A 178 8.09 11.23 -3.47
CA VAL A 178 7.05 10.32 -3.00
C VAL A 178 6.75 10.56 -1.52
N MET A 179 7.79 10.68 -0.69
CA MET A 179 7.63 10.90 0.76
C MET A 179 7.03 12.26 1.10
N GLN A 180 7.15 13.27 0.25
CA GLN A 180 6.49 14.57 0.43
C GLN A 180 4.96 14.49 0.25
N GLN A 181 4.44 13.38 -0.29
CA GLN A 181 3.02 13.14 -0.48
C GLN A 181 2.41 12.15 0.54
N VAL A 182 3.24 11.60 1.41
CA VAL A 182 2.86 10.74 2.54
C VAL A 182 2.52 11.59 3.76
#